data_01244149d053f02f17968bbbb16b6c1a
#
_entry.id   01244149d053f02f17968bbbb16b6c1a
#
_cell.length_a   1.000
_cell.length_b   1.000
_cell.length_c   1.000
_cell.angle_alpha   90.00
_cell.angle_beta   90.00
_cell.angle_gamma   90.00
#
_symmetry.space_group_name_H-M   'P 1'
#
loop_
_entity.id
_entity.type
_entity.pdbx_description
1 polymer ?
#
loop_
_entity_poly.entity_id
_entity_poly.type
_entity_poly.pdbx_seq_one_letter_code
_entity_poly.pdbx_strand_id
1 'polypeptide(L)'
;MKPTIGWIGLGTMGIPMAKRILEAGYPLTVYNRTRGKEMAFTGQDIPVALTPSDLIRQTGMIVIMVSDDTAIRDIFTGPTGLLSAGMSDRIIINMSTVSPEISREMAGLCLVQGNQYLDAPVSGSVKQAETGTLVVMVGGEETVFEQAKPVLDLLSKLTLRVGSTGAGNSAKLAVNTLLAIMSQGLAEVVLFAKDNAIEPDDLLNIVGNSAMGNVYMKIKGEAILQNNYRAAFALKHIAKDLRLAQQIGLKSPLGVTVCKTFQDAEAEYGDEDIISVMKKLGKEA
;
A
#
# COMPACT_ATOMS: atom_id res chain seq x y z
N MET A 1 3.39 -13.65 -26.82
CA MET A 1 2.07 -13.14 -26.35
C MET A 1 2.22 -12.60 -24.94
N LYS A 2 1.50 -11.52 -24.60
CA LYS A 2 1.44 -11.02 -23.22
C LYS A 2 0.73 -12.06 -22.35
N PRO A 3 1.20 -12.32 -21.11
CA PRO A 3 0.50 -13.22 -20.20
C PRO A 3 -0.85 -12.62 -19.79
N THR A 4 -1.83 -13.49 -19.52
CA THR A 4 -3.08 -13.06 -18.87
C THR A 4 -2.81 -12.72 -17.41
N ILE A 5 -3.22 -11.54 -16.99
CA ILE A 5 -3.06 -11.06 -15.62
C ILE A 5 -4.32 -11.32 -14.83
N GLY A 6 -4.18 -11.98 -13.68
CA GLY A 6 -5.22 -12.06 -12.67
C GLY A 6 -5.07 -10.92 -11.69
N TRP A 7 -6.13 -10.17 -11.42
CA TRP A 7 -6.10 -9.09 -10.45
C TRP A 7 -7.04 -9.36 -9.28
N ILE A 8 -6.51 -9.41 -8.07
CA ILE A 8 -7.27 -9.64 -6.84
C ILE A 8 -7.26 -8.38 -5.99
N GLY A 9 -8.46 -7.87 -5.69
CA GLY A 9 -8.65 -6.69 -4.85
C GLY A 9 -8.94 -5.43 -5.65
N LEU A 10 -10.21 -5.05 -5.69
CA LEU A 10 -10.74 -3.87 -6.38
C LEU A 10 -11.08 -2.75 -5.38
N GLY A 11 -10.11 -2.44 -4.52
CA GLY A 11 -10.16 -1.31 -3.61
C GLY A 11 -9.74 0.01 -4.28
N THR A 12 -9.57 1.04 -3.45
CA THR A 12 -9.19 2.40 -3.87
C THR A 12 -7.91 2.44 -4.72
N MET A 13 -6.92 1.63 -4.38
CA MET A 13 -5.68 1.51 -5.16
C MET A 13 -5.78 0.46 -6.27
N GLY A 14 -6.48 -0.66 -6.02
CA GLY A 14 -6.53 -1.78 -6.95
C GLY A 14 -7.22 -1.46 -8.27
N ILE A 15 -8.32 -0.71 -8.24
CA ILE A 15 -9.06 -0.34 -9.47
C ILE A 15 -8.18 0.47 -10.44
N PRO A 16 -7.57 1.60 -10.07
CA PRO A 16 -6.74 2.38 -10.98
C PRO A 16 -5.52 1.59 -11.48
N MET A 17 -4.89 0.78 -10.63
CA MET A 17 -3.75 -0.05 -11.03
C MET A 17 -4.17 -1.12 -12.05
N ALA A 18 -5.29 -1.82 -11.82
CA ALA A 18 -5.81 -2.83 -12.76
C ALA A 18 -6.20 -2.21 -14.11
N LYS A 19 -6.79 -1.01 -14.12
CA LYS A 19 -7.09 -0.26 -15.35
C LYS A 19 -5.83 0.04 -16.15
N ARG A 20 -4.76 0.44 -15.51
CA ARG A 20 -3.46 0.68 -16.19
C ARG A 20 -2.93 -0.57 -16.91
N ILE A 21 -3.06 -1.75 -16.30
CA ILE A 21 -2.67 -3.02 -16.91
C ILE A 21 -3.52 -3.30 -18.16
N LEU A 22 -4.83 -3.10 -18.06
CA LEU A 22 -5.76 -3.30 -19.16
C LEU A 22 -5.50 -2.31 -20.31
N GLU A 23 -5.32 -1.02 -20.02
CA GLU A 23 -4.97 0.04 -20.99
C GLU A 23 -3.65 -0.23 -21.71
N ALA A 24 -2.70 -0.89 -21.05
CA ALA A 24 -1.47 -1.35 -21.66
C ALA A 24 -1.65 -2.59 -22.56
N GLY A 25 -2.89 -3.08 -22.73
CA GLY A 25 -3.24 -4.17 -23.61
C GLY A 25 -2.86 -5.56 -23.08
N TYR A 26 -2.82 -5.75 -21.75
CA TYR A 26 -2.73 -7.09 -21.16
C TYR A 26 -4.14 -7.66 -20.99
N PRO A 27 -4.37 -8.94 -21.36
CA PRO A 27 -5.60 -9.63 -20.99
C PRO A 27 -5.73 -9.66 -19.47
N LEU A 28 -6.90 -9.27 -18.95
CA LEU A 28 -7.13 -9.12 -17.52
C LEU A 28 -8.32 -9.98 -17.08
N THR A 29 -8.18 -10.69 -15.96
CA THR A 29 -9.27 -11.32 -15.22
C THR A 29 -9.27 -10.75 -13.82
N VAL A 30 -10.42 -10.34 -13.29
CA VAL A 30 -10.50 -9.71 -11.97
C VAL A 30 -11.26 -10.55 -10.96
N TYR A 31 -10.90 -10.42 -9.69
CA TYR A 31 -11.64 -10.95 -8.56
C TYR A 31 -11.68 -9.93 -7.41
N ASN A 32 -12.83 -9.82 -6.78
CA ASN A 32 -12.97 -9.09 -5.52
C ASN A 32 -13.95 -9.82 -4.58
N ARG A 33 -13.59 -9.88 -3.28
CA ARG A 33 -14.43 -10.53 -2.26
C ARG A 33 -15.83 -9.91 -2.20
N THR A 34 -15.92 -8.58 -2.20
CA THR A 34 -17.18 -7.84 -2.22
C THR A 34 -17.62 -7.63 -3.66
N ARG A 35 -18.78 -8.16 -4.03
CA ARG A 35 -19.35 -8.01 -5.36
C ARG A 35 -19.75 -6.57 -5.65
N GLY A 36 -19.84 -6.24 -6.95
CA GLY A 36 -20.18 -4.90 -7.44
C GLY A 36 -18.99 -3.98 -7.68
N LYS A 37 -17.81 -4.30 -7.16
CA LYS A 37 -16.57 -3.51 -7.44
C LYS A 37 -16.07 -3.68 -8.88
N GLU A 38 -16.36 -4.82 -9.50
CA GLU A 38 -16.10 -5.13 -10.91
C GLU A 38 -16.84 -4.20 -11.87
N MET A 39 -17.91 -3.53 -11.43
CA MET A 39 -18.60 -2.51 -12.22
C MET A 39 -17.70 -1.35 -12.64
N ALA A 40 -16.57 -1.14 -11.97
CA ALA A 40 -15.54 -0.18 -12.39
C ALA A 40 -14.98 -0.47 -13.79
N PHE A 41 -15.22 -1.68 -14.33
CA PHE A 41 -14.82 -2.15 -15.65
C PHE A 41 -16.00 -2.37 -16.61
N THR A 42 -17.17 -1.81 -16.30
CA THR A 42 -18.36 -1.89 -17.19
C THR A 42 -18.02 -1.32 -18.57
N GLY A 43 -18.43 -2.03 -19.62
CA GLY A 43 -18.12 -1.69 -21.01
C GLY A 43 -16.75 -2.18 -21.50
N GLN A 44 -15.99 -2.83 -20.63
CA GLN A 44 -14.73 -3.52 -20.96
C GLN A 44 -15.03 -5.03 -20.79
N ASP A 45 -14.92 -5.78 -21.87
CA ASP A 45 -15.20 -7.23 -21.85
C ASP A 45 -14.09 -8.00 -21.16
N ILE A 46 -14.03 -7.90 -19.81
CA ILE A 46 -13.06 -8.61 -18.98
C ILE A 46 -13.74 -9.70 -18.14
N PRO A 47 -13.17 -10.90 -18.05
CA PRO A 47 -13.67 -11.95 -17.18
C PRO A 47 -13.62 -11.57 -15.70
N VAL A 48 -14.67 -11.94 -14.98
CA VAL A 48 -14.77 -11.81 -13.53
C VAL A 48 -14.77 -13.21 -12.91
N ALA A 49 -13.71 -13.55 -12.21
CA ALA A 49 -13.63 -14.83 -11.51
C ALA A 49 -14.57 -14.87 -10.29
N LEU A 50 -15.12 -16.04 -10.01
CA LEU A 50 -16.00 -16.24 -8.84
C LEU A 50 -15.21 -16.45 -7.55
N THR A 51 -14.03 -17.04 -7.68
CA THR A 51 -13.12 -17.38 -6.58
C THR A 51 -11.65 -17.10 -6.95
N PRO A 52 -10.74 -16.98 -5.98
CA PRO A 52 -9.30 -16.94 -6.27
C PRO A 52 -8.81 -18.17 -7.03
N SER A 53 -9.35 -19.37 -6.73
CA SER A 53 -9.00 -20.61 -7.43
C SER A 53 -9.43 -20.60 -8.91
N ASP A 54 -10.57 -19.99 -9.23
CA ASP A 54 -10.99 -19.83 -10.63
C ASP A 54 -10.10 -18.85 -11.38
N LEU A 55 -9.65 -17.78 -10.70
CA LEU A 55 -8.77 -16.78 -11.30
C LEU A 55 -7.41 -17.38 -11.67
N ILE A 56 -6.75 -18.11 -10.78
CA ILE A 56 -5.42 -18.66 -11.04
C ILE A 56 -5.42 -19.69 -12.17
N ARG A 57 -6.54 -20.42 -12.38
CA ARG A 57 -6.69 -21.38 -13.50
C ARG A 57 -6.60 -20.70 -14.87
N GLN A 58 -6.99 -19.44 -14.95
CA GLN A 58 -7.12 -18.69 -16.21
C GLN A 58 -5.95 -17.73 -16.46
N THR A 59 -5.01 -17.59 -15.50
CA THR A 59 -4.01 -16.53 -15.53
C THR A 59 -2.61 -17.06 -15.30
N GLY A 60 -1.62 -16.43 -15.93
CA GLY A 60 -0.21 -16.78 -15.77
C GLY A 60 0.50 -15.98 -14.68
N MET A 61 0.04 -14.76 -14.44
CA MET A 61 0.59 -13.87 -13.40
C MET A 61 -0.57 -13.31 -12.61
N ILE A 62 -0.46 -13.30 -11.28
CA ILE A 62 -1.51 -12.85 -10.37
C ILE A 62 -1.00 -11.67 -9.56
N VAL A 63 -1.73 -10.55 -9.58
CA VAL A 63 -1.47 -9.38 -8.75
C VAL A 63 -2.52 -9.29 -7.65
N ILE A 64 -2.07 -9.07 -6.40
CA ILE A 64 -2.92 -8.99 -5.22
C ILE A 64 -2.75 -7.62 -4.57
N MET A 65 -3.88 -6.92 -4.32
CA MET A 65 -3.91 -5.62 -3.65
C MET A 65 -5.05 -5.56 -2.64
N VAL A 66 -4.77 -5.97 -1.40
CA VAL A 66 -5.75 -6.10 -0.30
C VAL A 66 -5.25 -5.43 0.99
N SER A 67 -6.04 -5.50 2.08
CA SER A 67 -5.85 -4.65 3.27
C SER A 67 -4.82 -5.16 4.26
N ASP A 68 -4.72 -6.48 4.49
CA ASP A 68 -4.04 -7.06 5.65
C ASP A 68 -3.67 -8.54 5.49
N ASP A 69 -2.96 -9.07 6.49
CA ASP A 69 -2.49 -10.44 6.55
C ASP A 69 -3.63 -11.46 6.51
N THR A 70 -4.77 -11.16 7.16
CA THR A 70 -5.94 -12.06 7.17
C THR A 70 -6.50 -12.21 5.77
N ALA A 71 -6.65 -11.11 5.04
CA ALA A 71 -7.11 -11.15 3.65
C ALA A 71 -6.15 -11.94 2.74
N ILE A 72 -4.83 -11.85 2.98
CA ILE A 72 -3.83 -12.65 2.26
C ILE A 72 -4.01 -14.14 2.57
N ARG A 73 -4.13 -14.53 3.85
CA ARG A 73 -4.36 -15.94 4.21
C ARG A 73 -5.61 -16.50 3.54
N ASP A 74 -6.72 -15.77 3.58
CA ASP A 74 -7.99 -16.18 2.97
C ASP A 74 -7.85 -16.38 1.45
N ILE A 75 -7.13 -15.47 0.77
CA ILE A 75 -6.90 -15.56 -0.69
C ILE A 75 -6.04 -16.78 -1.04
N PHE A 76 -5.03 -17.12 -0.25
CA PHE A 76 -4.13 -18.22 -0.55
C PHE A 76 -4.68 -19.58 -0.08
N THR A 77 -5.09 -19.68 1.17
CA THR A 77 -5.37 -20.94 1.86
C THR A 77 -6.84 -21.17 2.22
N GLY A 78 -7.72 -20.20 1.92
CA GLY A 78 -9.16 -20.39 2.08
C GLY A 78 -9.70 -21.56 1.24
N PRO A 79 -10.94 -22.04 1.52
CA PRO A 79 -11.49 -23.23 0.83
C PRO A 79 -11.51 -23.13 -0.71
N THR A 80 -11.60 -21.91 -1.23
CA THR A 80 -11.53 -21.58 -2.66
C THR A 80 -10.35 -20.66 -2.98
N GLY A 81 -9.31 -20.71 -2.16
CA GLY A 81 -8.09 -19.93 -2.30
C GLY A 81 -7.25 -20.34 -3.49
N LEU A 82 -6.22 -19.53 -3.80
CA LEU A 82 -5.33 -19.77 -4.93
C LEU A 82 -4.72 -21.17 -4.91
N LEU A 83 -4.25 -21.61 -3.75
CA LEU A 83 -3.55 -22.90 -3.61
C LEU A 83 -4.50 -24.11 -3.73
N SER A 84 -5.80 -23.93 -3.49
CA SER A 84 -6.79 -25.02 -3.66
C SER A 84 -6.96 -25.45 -5.13
N ALA A 85 -6.51 -24.60 -6.07
CA ALA A 85 -6.58 -24.90 -7.50
C ALA A 85 -5.56 -25.95 -7.97
N GLY A 86 -4.49 -26.21 -7.20
CA GLY A 86 -3.41 -27.13 -7.56
C GLY A 86 -2.63 -26.70 -8.82
N MET A 87 -2.59 -25.40 -9.14
CA MET A 87 -1.88 -24.89 -10.30
C MET A 87 -0.41 -24.66 -9.98
N SER A 88 0.46 -24.87 -10.96
CA SER A 88 1.90 -24.56 -10.92
C SER A 88 2.29 -23.54 -11.99
N ASP A 89 3.56 -23.14 -11.99
CA ASP A 89 4.17 -22.26 -12.99
C ASP A 89 3.48 -20.89 -13.07
N ARG A 90 3.01 -20.35 -11.91
CA ARG A 90 2.43 -19.01 -11.79
C ARG A 90 3.38 -18.08 -11.05
N ILE A 91 3.36 -16.80 -11.43
CA ILE A 91 4.01 -15.74 -10.68
C ILE A 91 2.93 -14.98 -9.89
N ILE A 92 3.06 -14.96 -8.57
CA ILE A 92 2.12 -14.29 -7.68
C ILE A 92 2.82 -13.06 -7.10
N ILE A 93 2.26 -11.87 -7.35
CA ILE A 93 2.80 -10.58 -6.96
C ILE A 93 1.88 -9.96 -5.92
N ASN A 94 2.30 -9.94 -4.67
CA ASN A 94 1.55 -9.29 -3.60
C ASN A 94 1.97 -7.82 -3.47
N MET A 95 1.14 -6.90 -3.93
CA MET A 95 1.37 -5.46 -3.84
C MET A 95 0.76 -4.83 -2.57
N SER A 96 0.21 -5.66 -1.68
CA SER A 96 -0.36 -5.22 -0.40
C SER A 96 0.73 -4.87 0.61
N THR A 97 0.45 -3.91 1.51
CA THR A 97 1.29 -3.68 2.69
C THR A 97 0.85 -4.60 3.82
N VAL A 98 1.63 -5.64 4.05
CA VAL A 98 1.39 -6.72 5.01
C VAL A 98 2.67 -7.02 5.78
N SER A 99 2.60 -7.97 6.74
CA SER A 99 3.81 -8.39 7.46
C SER A 99 4.82 -9.07 6.53
N PRO A 100 6.13 -8.87 6.72
CA PRO A 100 7.14 -9.66 6.03
C PRO A 100 7.04 -11.16 6.32
N GLU A 101 6.48 -11.53 7.48
CA GLU A 101 6.24 -12.91 7.89
C GLU A 101 5.21 -13.57 6.99
N ILE A 102 4.05 -12.94 6.75
CA ILE A 102 3.03 -13.49 5.84
C ILE A 102 3.56 -13.60 4.41
N SER A 103 4.41 -12.67 3.97
CA SER A 103 5.04 -12.75 2.66
C SER A 103 5.94 -13.97 2.53
N ARG A 104 6.75 -14.27 3.55
CA ARG A 104 7.59 -15.48 3.58
C ARG A 104 6.78 -16.76 3.67
N GLU A 105 5.72 -16.77 4.49
CA GLU A 105 4.80 -17.90 4.62
C GLU A 105 4.16 -18.24 3.27
N MET A 106 3.56 -17.24 2.60
CA MET A 106 2.90 -17.47 1.30
C MET A 106 3.89 -17.87 0.21
N ALA A 107 5.09 -17.30 0.21
CA ALA A 107 6.15 -17.69 -0.72
C ALA A 107 6.55 -19.17 -0.56
N GLY A 108 6.68 -19.65 0.69
CA GLY A 108 6.95 -21.05 0.97
C GLY A 108 5.85 -21.98 0.44
N LEU A 109 4.59 -21.63 0.66
CA LEU A 109 3.44 -22.39 0.14
C LEU A 109 3.38 -22.38 -1.39
N CYS A 110 3.67 -21.24 -2.02
CA CYS A 110 3.76 -21.12 -3.48
C CYS A 110 4.84 -22.06 -4.03
N LEU A 111 6.02 -22.05 -3.43
CA LEU A 111 7.16 -22.86 -3.87
C LEU A 111 6.85 -24.35 -3.81
N VAL A 112 6.16 -24.82 -2.76
CA VAL A 112 5.73 -26.23 -2.62
C VAL A 112 4.85 -26.68 -3.79
N GLN A 113 4.06 -25.76 -4.38
CA GLN A 113 3.23 -26.05 -5.56
C GLN A 113 3.90 -25.69 -6.89
N GLY A 114 5.18 -25.32 -6.90
CA GLY A 114 5.88 -24.92 -8.13
C GLY A 114 5.52 -23.53 -8.64
N ASN A 115 4.98 -22.65 -7.76
CA ASN A 115 4.69 -21.25 -8.08
C ASN A 115 5.78 -20.33 -7.53
N GLN A 116 5.90 -19.14 -8.12
CA GLN A 116 6.81 -18.09 -7.70
C GLN A 116 6.07 -16.96 -6.98
N TYR A 117 6.73 -16.27 -6.05
CA TYR A 117 6.13 -15.21 -5.27
C TYR A 117 7.04 -13.99 -5.15
N LEU A 118 6.46 -12.81 -5.27
CA LEU A 118 7.09 -11.53 -4.99
C LEU A 118 6.21 -10.73 -4.01
N ASP A 119 6.79 -10.13 -2.99
CA ASP A 119 6.18 -9.04 -2.25
C ASP A 119 6.61 -7.71 -2.89
N ALA A 120 5.65 -6.94 -3.35
CA ALA A 120 5.89 -5.75 -4.17
C ALA A 120 5.03 -4.55 -3.72
N PRO A 121 5.02 -4.19 -2.43
CA PRO A 121 4.22 -3.07 -1.94
C PRO A 121 4.60 -1.75 -2.62
N VAL A 122 3.65 -0.82 -2.60
CA VAL A 122 3.75 0.44 -3.32
C VAL A 122 3.81 1.65 -2.40
N SER A 123 4.48 2.71 -2.86
CA SER A 123 4.41 4.04 -2.29
C SER A 123 3.87 5.03 -3.31
N GLY A 124 2.87 5.79 -2.89
CA GLY A 124 2.10 6.74 -3.70
C GLY A 124 0.63 6.69 -3.32
N SER A 125 -0.16 7.62 -3.85
CA SER A 125 -1.60 7.75 -3.65
C SER A 125 -2.38 7.28 -4.89
N VAL A 126 -3.70 7.44 -4.85
CA VAL A 126 -4.59 7.13 -5.98
C VAL A 126 -4.14 7.83 -7.27
N LYS A 127 -3.75 9.11 -7.19
CA LYS A 127 -3.27 9.86 -8.35
C LYS A 127 -2.04 9.21 -9.00
N GLN A 128 -1.08 8.74 -8.21
CA GLN A 128 0.08 8.01 -8.74
C GLN A 128 -0.30 6.63 -9.30
N ALA A 129 -1.28 5.96 -8.71
CA ALA A 129 -1.80 4.70 -9.25
C ALA A 129 -2.47 4.90 -10.61
N GLU A 130 -3.25 5.99 -10.78
CA GLU A 130 -3.89 6.36 -12.05
C GLU A 130 -2.89 6.74 -13.14
N THR A 131 -1.79 7.39 -12.77
CA THR A 131 -0.79 7.87 -13.72
C THR A 131 0.38 6.91 -13.95
N GLY A 132 0.43 5.76 -13.26
CA GLY A 132 1.54 4.80 -13.37
C GLY A 132 2.85 5.36 -12.82
N THR A 133 2.80 6.18 -11.77
CA THR A 133 3.97 6.84 -11.18
C THR A 133 4.23 6.45 -9.72
N LEU A 134 3.79 5.25 -9.33
CA LEU A 134 4.09 4.67 -8.03
C LEU A 134 5.60 4.38 -7.87
N VAL A 135 6.03 4.15 -6.66
CA VAL A 135 7.31 3.49 -6.35
C VAL A 135 6.99 2.08 -5.87
N VAL A 136 7.55 1.07 -6.52
CA VAL A 136 7.35 -0.34 -6.19
C VAL A 136 8.63 -0.89 -5.55
N MET A 137 8.51 -1.44 -4.36
CA MET A 137 9.62 -2.05 -3.61
C MET A 137 9.46 -3.57 -3.63
N VAL A 138 10.34 -4.27 -4.34
CA VAL A 138 10.18 -5.70 -4.61
C VAL A 138 11.11 -6.55 -3.74
N GLY A 139 10.54 -7.52 -3.04
CA GLY A 139 11.25 -8.62 -2.38
C GLY A 139 10.97 -9.94 -3.11
N GLY A 140 12.01 -10.73 -3.30
CA GLY A 140 11.92 -12.06 -3.94
C GLY A 140 13.12 -12.37 -4.83
N GLU A 141 13.04 -13.47 -5.57
CA GLU A 141 14.11 -13.93 -6.46
C GLU A 141 14.28 -13.00 -7.66
N GLU A 142 15.56 -12.73 -8.04
CA GLU A 142 15.90 -11.79 -9.11
C GLU A 142 15.34 -12.23 -10.47
N THR A 143 15.43 -13.50 -10.80
CA THR A 143 14.90 -14.05 -12.05
C THR A 143 13.39 -13.91 -12.17
N VAL A 144 12.68 -14.01 -11.06
CA VAL A 144 11.21 -13.82 -10.99
C VAL A 144 10.88 -12.32 -11.09
N PHE A 145 11.67 -11.48 -10.43
CA PHE A 145 11.54 -10.02 -10.54
C PHE A 145 11.67 -9.55 -12.00
N GLU A 146 12.70 -10.00 -12.73
CA GLU A 146 12.90 -9.62 -14.13
C GLU A 146 11.72 -10.04 -15.02
N GLN A 147 11.10 -11.20 -14.75
CA GLN A 147 9.88 -11.63 -15.45
C GLN A 147 8.65 -10.76 -15.14
N ALA A 148 8.52 -10.30 -13.91
CA ALA A 148 7.42 -9.46 -13.45
C ALA A 148 7.60 -7.97 -13.81
N LYS A 149 8.84 -7.51 -13.95
CA LYS A 149 9.22 -6.12 -14.15
C LYS A 149 8.46 -5.41 -15.28
N PRO A 150 8.25 -6.00 -16.47
CA PRO A 150 7.47 -5.34 -17.53
C PRO A 150 6.04 -4.98 -17.13
N VAL A 151 5.43 -5.73 -16.20
CA VAL A 151 4.09 -5.46 -15.66
C VAL A 151 4.15 -4.42 -14.56
N LEU A 152 5.14 -4.51 -13.66
CA LEU A 152 5.32 -3.57 -12.56
C LEU A 152 5.67 -2.15 -13.05
N ASP A 153 6.45 -2.03 -14.11
CA ASP A 153 6.85 -0.75 -14.70
C ASP A 153 5.66 0.01 -15.32
N LEU A 154 4.56 -0.65 -15.66
CA LEU A 154 3.32 0.02 -16.09
C LEU A 154 2.65 0.80 -14.96
N LEU A 155 2.92 0.42 -13.73
CA LEU A 155 2.31 0.99 -12.52
C LEU A 155 3.20 2.02 -11.84
N SER A 156 4.47 2.14 -12.24
CA SER A 156 5.49 2.82 -11.46
C SER A 156 6.40 3.73 -12.28
N LYS A 157 6.92 4.75 -11.63
CA LYS A 157 8.08 5.52 -12.10
C LYS A 157 9.42 4.93 -11.63
N LEU A 158 9.36 4.05 -10.64
CA LEU A 158 10.53 3.36 -10.08
C LEU A 158 10.08 1.99 -9.56
N THR A 159 10.65 0.93 -10.12
CA THR A 159 10.51 -0.44 -9.63
C THR A 159 11.89 -0.91 -9.18
N LEU A 160 12.05 -1.19 -7.90
CA LEU A 160 13.34 -1.56 -7.31
C LEU A 160 13.24 -2.87 -6.54
N ARG A 161 14.06 -3.86 -6.91
CA ARG A 161 14.26 -5.03 -6.07
C ARG A 161 15.18 -4.66 -4.90
N VAL A 162 14.67 -4.86 -3.68
CA VAL A 162 15.35 -4.42 -2.44
C VAL A 162 15.90 -5.56 -1.60
N GLY A 163 15.66 -6.81 -2.01
CA GLY A 163 16.19 -7.99 -1.33
C GLY A 163 15.38 -9.26 -1.57
N SER A 164 15.57 -10.26 -0.71
CA SER A 164 14.80 -11.51 -0.71
C SER A 164 13.33 -11.28 -0.29
N THR A 165 12.51 -12.32 -0.36
CA THR A 165 11.09 -12.28 0.03
C THR A 165 10.89 -11.69 1.44
N GLY A 166 9.96 -10.76 1.54
CA GLY A 166 9.68 -9.96 2.74
C GLY A 166 10.45 -8.63 2.80
N ALA A 167 11.51 -8.46 1.99
CA ALA A 167 12.28 -7.21 1.96
C ALA A 167 11.48 -6.04 1.39
N GLY A 168 10.61 -6.27 0.42
CA GLY A 168 9.70 -5.26 -0.12
C GLY A 168 8.79 -4.69 0.96
N ASN A 169 8.12 -5.56 1.72
CA ASN A 169 7.26 -5.13 2.83
C ASN A 169 8.07 -4.48 3.97
N SER A 170 9.27 -4.98 4.28
CA SER A 170 10.15 -4.33 5.27
C SER A 170 10.53 -2.90 4.84
N ALA A 171 10.90 -2.71 3.57
CA ALA A 171 11.19 -1.39 3.01
C ALA A 171 9.96 -0.46 3.06
N LYS A 172 8.78 -1.00 2.72
CA LYS A 172 7.52 -0.24 2.80
C LYS A 172 7.21 0.21 4.24
N LEU A 173 7.40 -0.65 5.23
CA LEU A 173 7.18 -0.31 6.63
C LEU A 173 8.17 0.76 7.11
N ALA A 174 9.43 0.72 6.65
CA ALA A 174 10.40 1.76 6.94
C ALA A 174 10.00 3.12 6.33
N VAL A 175 9.56 3.13 5.06
CA VAL A 175 9.06 4.34 4.39
C VAL A 175 7.84 4.91 5.11
N ASN A 176 6.89 4.05 5.52
CA ASN A 176 5.68 4.50 6.21
C ASN A 176 5.96 4.94 7.66
N THR A 177 6.98 4.39 8.32
CA THR A 177 7.46 4.92 9.61
C THR A 177 7.97 6.35 9.46
N LEU A 178 8.79 6.62 8.44
CA LEU A 178 9.24 7.99 8.16
C LEU A 178 8.07 8.92 7.84
N LEU A 179 7.09 8.44 7.06
CA LEU A 179 5.88 9.21 6.75
C LEU A 179 5.11 9.60 8.02
N ALA A 180 4.97 8.68 8.98
CA ALA A 180 4.33 8.95 10.27
C ALA A 180 5.11 9.97 11.10
N ILE A 181 6.43 9.84 11.18
CA ILE A 181 7.32 10.80 11.87
C ILE A 181 7.16 12.19 11.27
N MET A 182 7.16 12.31 9.94
CA MET A 182 6.98 13.59 9.27
C MET A 182 5.59 14.19 9.53
N SER A 183 4.54 13.37 9.56
CA SER A 183 3.17 13.82 9.84
C SER A 183 3.03 14.35 11.26
N GLN A 184 3.53 13.59 12.23
CA GLN A 184 3.50 14.00 13.63
C GLN A 184 4.36 15.24 13.85
N GLY A 185 5.59 15.26 13.32
CA GLY A 185 6.48 16.41 13.45
C GLY A 185 5.87 17.70 12.86
N LEU A 186 5.20 17.61 11.70
CA LEU A 186 4.48 18.76 11.14
C LEU A 186 3.33 19.21 12.04
N ALA A 187 2.54 18.26 12.56
CA ALA A 187 1.43 18.56 13.46
C ALA A 187 1.91 19.25 14.74
N GLU A 188 2.95 18.73 15.38
CA GLU A 188 3.51 19.28 16.63
C GLU A 188 4.07 20.70 16.45
N VAL A 189 4.81 20.95 15.35
CA VAL A 189 5.37 22.29 15.13
C VAL A 189 4.31 23.32 14.76
N VAL A 190 3.21 22.91 14.11
CA VAL A 190 2.07 23.80 13.86
C VAL A 190 1.35 24.16 15.18
N LEU A 191 1.14 23.19 16.07
CA LEU A 191 0.56 23.45 17.40
C LEU A 191 1.48 24.37 18.22
N PHE A 192 2.77 24.06 18.30
CA PHE A 192 3.77 24.89 18.98
C PHE A 192 3.79 26.35 18.45
N ALA A 193 3.69 26.55 17.14
CA ALA A 193 3.64 27.88 16.54
C ALA A 193 2.39 28.65 16.99
N LYS A 194 1.23 27.97 16.98
CA LYS A 194 -0.02 28.56 17.49
C LYS A 194 0.08 28.99 18.94
N ASP A 195 0.67 28.18 19.80
CA ASP A 195 0.86 28.49 21.22
C ASP A 195 1.78 29.71 21.46
N ASN A 196 2.63 30.01 20.46
CA ASN A 196 3.54 31.17 20.45
C ASN A 196 3.02 32.33 19.57
N ALA A 197 1.72 32.37 19.27
CA ALA A 197 1.07 33.42 18.49
C ALA A 197 1.65 33.58 17.06
N ILE A 198 2.13 32.51 16.47
CA ILE A 198 2.54 32.45 15.07
C ILE A 198 1.40 31.80 14.25
N GLU A 199 0.94 32.51 13.24
CA GLU A 199 -0.11 31.96 12.36
C GLU A 199 0.37 30.73 11.60
N PRO A 200 -0.45 29.66 11.51
CA PRO A 200 -0.07 28.44 10.79
C PRO A 200 0.35 28.68 9.34
N ASP A 201 -0.27 29.65 8.64
CA ASP A 201 0.07 29.98 7.26
C ASP A 201 1.50 30.54 7.15
N ASP A 202 1.88 31.41 8.07
CA ASP A 202 3.25 31.98 8.11
C ASP A 202 4.27 30.86 8.39
N LEU A 203 4.02 30.00 9.38
CA LEU A 203 4.91 28.88 9.68
C LEU A 203 5.07 27.96 8.46
N LEU A 204 3.95 27.56 7.83
CA LEU A 204 3.97 26.63 6.70
C LEU A 204 4.64 27.25 5.47
N ASN A 205 4.51 28.57 5.28
CA ASN A 205 5.24 29.31 4.25
C ASN A 205 6.75 29.27 4.51
N ILE A 206 7.18 29.51 5.76
CA ILE A 206 8.59 29.41 6.16
C ILE A 206 9.11 27.99 5.93
N VAL A 207 8.39 26.96 6.39
CA VAL A 207 8.78 25.55 6.19
C VAL A 207 8.89 25.21 4.70
N GLY A 208 7.90 25.66 3.90
CA GLY A 208 7.87 25.40 2.46
C GLY A 208 9.03 26.02 1.67
N ASN A 209 9.58 27.14 2.15
CA ASN A 209 10.73 27.81 1.54
C ASN A 209 12.08 27.48 2.19
N SER A 210 12.09 26.59 3.18
CA SER A 210 13.30 26.11 3.84
C SER A 210 13.81 24.81 3.22
N ALA A 211 14.96 24.34 3.69
CA ALA A 211 15.53 23.05 3.31
C ALA A 211 14.63 21.83 3.63
N MET A 212 13.67 21.97 4.56
CA MET A 212 12.71 20.93 4.92
C MET A 212 11.50 20.89 3.98
N GLY A 213 11.30 21.92 3.14
CA GLY A 213 10.18 22.01 2.20
C GLY A 213 10.17 20.85 1.20
N ASN A 214 9.05 20.15 1.12
CA ASN A 214 8.84 19.07 0.14
C ASN A 214 7.35 18.95 -0.19
N VAL A 215 7.05 18.17 -1.24
CA VAL A 215 5.67 17.98 -1.73
C VAL A 215 4.72 17.46 -0.65
N TYR A 216 5.20 16.58 0.23
CA TYR A 216 4.39 16.03 1.32
C TYR A 216 4.00 17.10 2.35
N MET A 217 4.99 17.88 2.81
CA MET A 217 4.76 18.98 3.76
C MET A 217 3.78 20.02 3.18
N LYS A 218 3.91 20.34 1.89
CA LYS A 218 2.97 21.26 1.23
C LYS A 218 1.54 20.73 1.25
N ILE A 219 1.32 19.48 0.79
CA ILE A 219 -0.03 18.87 0.72
C ILE A 219 -0.66 18.80 2.12
N LYS A 220 0.11 18.38 3.13
CA LYS A 220 -0.41 18.24 4.50
C LYS A 220 -0.58 19.58 5.20
N GLY A 221 0.28 20.55 4.91
CA GLY A 221 0.11 21.93 5.36
C GLY A 221 -1.18 22.57 4.81
N GLU A 222 -1.44 22.42 3.51
CA GLU A 222 -2.70 22.87 2.90
C GLU A 222 -3.92 22.21 3.54
N ALA A 223 -3.86 20.90 3.84
CA ALA A 223 -4.93 20.18 4.52
C ALA A 223 -5.21 20.75 5.93
N ILE A 224 -4.16 21.10 6.68
CA ILE A 224 -4.27 21.76 8.00
C ILE A 224 -4.94 23.11 7.85
N LEU A 225 -4.44 23.98 6.95
CA LEU A 225 -4.97 25.33 6.76
C LEU A 225 -6.45 25.33 6.35
N GLN A 226 -6.84 24.40 5.50
CA GLN A 226 -8.21 24.26 5.01
C GLN A 226 -9.11 23.46 5.97
N ASN A 227 -8.59 22.97 7.09
CA ASN A 227 -9.28 22.03 7.98
C ASN A 227 -9.89 20.84 7.22
N ASN A 228 -9.21 20.37 6.18
CA ASN A 228 -9.65 19.29 5.30
C ASN A 228 -8.89 18.00 5.57
N TYR A 229 -9.50 17.12 6.35
CA TYR A 229 -8.92 15.84 6.75
C TYR A 229 -9.49 14.64 5.95
N ARG A 230 -10.01 14.89 4.76
CA ARG A 230 -10.44 13.80 3.87
C ARG A 230 -9.24 12.91 3.52
N ALA A 231 -9.38 11.62 3.78
CA ALA A 231 -8.28 10.69 3.65
C ALA A 231 -7.80 10.55 2.19
N ALA A 232 -6.57 10.99 1.92
CA ALA A 232 -5.76 10.48 0.82
C ALA A 232 -5.02 9.20 1.24
N PHE A 233 -4.65 9.12 2.52
CA PHE A 233 -4.17 7.91 3.20
C PHE A 233 -4.72 7.91 4.63
N ALA A 234 -5.61 6.98 4.94
CA ALA A 234 -6.33 6.97 6.21
C ALA A 234 -5.41 6.63 7.39
N LEU A 235 -5.63 7.31 8.53
CA LEU A 235 -4.84 7.15 9.75
C LEU A 235 -4.81 5.70 10.23
N LYS A 236 -5.91 4.97 10.16
CA LYS A 236 -5.95 3.54 10.53
C LYS A 236 -4.97 2.67 9.74
N HIS A 237 -4.69 3.02 8.48
CA HIS A 237 -3.73 2.25 7.67
C HIS A 237 -2.30 2.51 8.11
N ILE A 238 -1.94 3.74 8.43
CA ILE A 238 -0.61 4.02 8.97
C ILE A 238 -0.44 3.43 10.37
N ALA A 239 -1.47 3.47 11.23
CA ALA A 239 -1.46 2.83 12.55
C ALA A 239 -1.24 1.31 12.43
N LYS A 240 -1.91 0.64 11.46
CA LYS A 240 -1.66 -0.75 11.12
C LYS A 240 -0.20 -0.97 10.69
N ASP A 241 0.32 -0.18 9.77
CA ASP A 241 1.68 -0.34 9.25
C ASP A 241 2.73 -0.13 10.34
N LEU A 242 2.50 0.81 11.26
CA LEU A 242 3.36 1.01 12.43
C LEU A 242 3.33 -0.19 13.40
N ARG A 243 2.16 -0.81 13.62
CA ARG A 243 2.10 -2.07 14.39
C ARG A 243 2.93 -3.18 13.75
N LEU A 244 2.83 -3.33 12.42
CA LEU A 244 3.66 -4.29 11.68
C LEU A 244 5.16 -3.96 11.81
N ALA A 245 5.53 -2.67 11.74
CA ALA A 245 6.90 -2.24 11.92
C ALA A 245 7.43 -2.57 13.33
N GLN A 246 6.61 -2.40 14.38
CA GLN A 246 6.96 -2.79 15.75
C GLN A 246 7.19 -4.31 15.87
N GLN A 247 6.34 -5.12 15.25
CA GLN A 247 6.47 -6.58 15.26
C GLN A 247 7.80 -7.05 14.66
N ILE A 248 8.32 -6.33 13.65
CA ILE A 248 9.62 -6.65 13.02
C ILE A 248 10.80 -5.91 13.64
N GLY A 249 10.62 -5.24 14.78
CA GLY A 249 11.70 -4.69 15.59
C GLY A 249 11.90 -3.18 15.53
N LEU A 250 10.92 -2.38 15.10
CA LEU A 250 10.97 -0.93 15.25
C LEU A 250 10.97 -0.53 16.73
N LYS A 251 12.13 -0.09 17.24
CA LYS A 251 12.39 0.26 18.65
C LYS A 251 13.11 1.59 18.86
N SER A 252 13.34 2.35 17.79
CA SER A 252 13.97 3.67 17.90
C SER A 252 13.06 4.65 18.67
N PRO A 253 13.61 5.66 19.39
CA PRO A 253 12.81 6.57 20.23
C PRO A 253 11.66 7.22 19.47
N LEU A 254 11.91 7.84 18.31
CA LEU A 254 10.86 8.42 17.47
C LEU A 254 9.88 7.37 16.95
N GLY A 255 10.37 6.19 16.55
CA GLY A 255 9.53 5.09 16.09
C GLY A 255 8.52 4.64 17.13
N VAL A 256 8.95 4.46 18.38
CA VAL A 256 8.05 4.09 19.51
C VAL A 256 7.04 5.20 19.79
N THR A 257 7.48 6.45 19.80
CA THR A 257 6.60 7.61 20.05
C THR A 257 5.50 7.72 19.00
N VAL A 258 5.84 7.70 17.71
CA VAL A 258 4.83 7.81 16.65
C VAL A 258 3.89 6.62 16.63
N CYS A 259 4.37 5.39 16.90
CA CYS A 259 3.51 4.22 17.01
C CYS A 259 2.42 4.44 18.05
N LYS A 260 2.81 4.90 19.26
CA LYS A 260 1.86 5.18 20.35
C LYS A 260 0.86 6.26 19.94
N THR A 261 1.34 7.41 19.45
CA THR A 261 0.48 8.54 19.06
C THR A 261 -0.57 8.14 18.02
N PHE A 262 -0.16 7.42 16.98
CA PHE A 262 -1.08 7.01 15.93
C PHE A 262 -2.06 5.92 16.38
N GLN A 263 -1.64 4.99 17.25
CA GLN A 263 -2.54 4.00 17.84
C GLN A 263 -3.57 4.66 18.76
N ASP A 264 -3.16 5.63 19.58
CA ASP A 264 -4.05 6.38 20.47
C ASP A 264 -5.05 7.27 19.68
N ALA A 265 -4.68 7.71 18.48
CA ALA A 265 -5.54 8.49 17.59
C ALA A 265 -6.51 7.64 16.75
N GLU A 266 -6.25 6.34 16.56
CA GLU A 266 -6.94 5.49 15.57
C GLU A 266 -8.45 5.36 15.87
N ALA A 267 -8.83 5.20 17.12
CA ALA A 267 -10.24 4.99 17.50
C ALA A 267 -11.14 6.17 17.12
N GLU A 268 -10.62 7.40 17.16
CA GLU A 268 -11.38 8.62 16.93
C GLU A 268 -11.22 9.16 15.51
N TYR A 269 -10.01 9.04 14.94
CA TYR A 269 -9.63 9.66 13.65
C TYR A 269 -9.21 8.65 12.57
N GLY A 270 -9.41 7.35 12.79
CA GLY A 270 -8.90 6.29 11.93
C GLY A 270 -9.33 6.38 10.46
N ASP A 271 -10.52 6.89 10.18
CA ASP A 271 -11.05 7.06 8.82
C ASP A 271 -10.65 8.39 8.16
N GLU A 272 -10.07 9.32 8.93
CA GLU A 272 -9.56 10.57 8.40
C GLU A 272 -8.13 10.41 7.85
N ASP A 273 -7.63 11.48 7.22
CA ASP A 273 -6.25 11.50 6.68
C ASP A 273 -5.20 11.39 7.81
N ILE A 274 -4.05 10.83 7.49
CA ILE A 274 -2.91 10.66 8.40
C ILE A 274 -2.58 11.94 9.18
N ILE A 275 -2.76 13.14 8.60
CA ILE A 275 -2.47 14.41 9.26
C ILE A 275 -3.49 14.77 10.36
N SER A 276 -4.62 14.06 10.43
CA SER A 276 -5.60 14.22 11.53
C SER A 276 -5.04 13.83 12.90
N VAL A 277 -3.86 13.20 12.96
CA VAL A 277 -3.08 13.02 14.20
C VAL A 277 -2.93 14.34 14.96
N MET A 278 -2.90 15.48 14.26
CA MET A 278 -2.87 16.82 14.86
C MET A 278 -4.06 17.07 15.79
N LYS A 279 -5.25 16.54 15.49
CA LYS A 279 -6.44 16.69 16.34
C LYS A 279 -6.27 15.98 17.68
N LYS A 280 -5.60 14.82 17.69
CA LYS A 280 -5.29 14.09 18.91
C LYS A 280 -4.28 14.86 19.75
N LEU A 281 -3.19 15.32 19.14
CA LEU A 281 -2.14 16.08 19.82
C LEU A 281 -2.66 17.39 20.38
N GLY A 282 -3.52 18.12 19.67
CA GLY A 282 -4.10 19.38 20.14
C GLY A 282 -5.13 19.24 21.27
N LYS A 283 -5.55 18.03 21.64
CA LYS A 283 -6.37 17.76 22.83
C LYS A 283 -5.54 17.48 24.09
N GLU A 284 -4.28 17.13 23.90
CA GLU A 284 -3.35 16.75 24.97
C GLU A 284 -2.45 17.93 25.38
N ALA A 285 -2.43 19.00 24.56
CA ALA A 285 -1.76 20.27 24.82
C ALA A 285 -2.70 21.22 25.59
#